data_0d0dac0fcb0d6020c7cce2591d6e4f26
#
_entry.id   0d0dac0fcb0d6020c7cce2591d6e4f26
#
_cell.length_a   1.000
_cell.length_b   1.000
_cell.length_c   1.000
_cell.angle_alpha   90.00
_cell.angle_beta   90.00
_cell.angle_gamma   90.00
#
_symmetry.space_group_name_H-M   'P 1'
#
loop_
_entity.id
_entity.type
_entity.pdbx_description
1 polymer ?
#
loop_
_entity_poly.entity_id
_entity_poly.type
_entity_poly.pdbx_seq_one_letter_code
_entity_poly.pdbx_strand_id
1 'polypeptide(L)'
;MRFLLDTHTLIWAVYDQELLSANVRQTLELSDHEMIVSAATAWEIATKHRLGKLPGARILAEDFVSVVTQSGYSLLSISPEHALLVE
;
A
#
# COMPACT_ATOMS: atom_id res chain seq x y z
N MET A 1 -5.05 7.08 15.29
CA MET A 1 -4.50 8.01 14.29
C MET A 1 -4.53 7.35 12.92
N ARG A 2 -4.66 8.13 11.87
CA ARG A 2 -4.78 7.61 10.50
C ARG A 2 -3.49 7.90 9.74
N PHE A 3 -2.96 6.88 9.06
CA PHE A 3 -1.71 7.01 8.28
C PHE A 3 -1.96 6.55 6.85
N LEU A 4 -1.47 7.31 5.90
CA LEU A 4 -1.48 6.93 4.48
C LEU A 4 -0.14 6.26 4.17
N LEU A 5 -0.20 4.99 3.74
CA LEU A 5 1.01 4.25 3.39
C LEU A 5 1.44 4.59 1.97
N ASP A 6 2.72 4.88 1.80
CA ASP A 6 3.25 5.00 0.45
C ASP A 6 3.49 3.59 -0.14
N THR A 7 3.77 3.57 -1.44
CA THR A 7 3.89 2.31 -2.18
C THR A 7 5.00 1.42 -1.62
N HIS A 8 6.17 1.97 -1.32
CA HIS A 8 7.29 1.17 -0.82
C HIS A 8 7.03 0.65 0.58
N THR A 9 6.43 1.46 1.45
CA THR A 9 6.07 1.02 2.79
C THR A 9 5.09 -0.15 2.73
N LEU A 10 4.08 -0.07 1.85
CA LEU A 10 3.14 -1.18 1.68
C LEU A 10 3.83 -2.45 1.21
N ILE A 11 4.69 -2.35 0.20
CA ILE A 11 5.40 -3.51 -0.33
C ILE A 11 6.25 -4.16 0.76
N TRP A 12 7.00 -3.37 1.52
CA TRP A 12 7.82 -3.89 2.60
C TRP A 12 6.99 -4.49 3.73
N ALA A 13 5.85 -3.87 4.06
CA ALA A 13 4.96 -4.40 5.11
C ALA A 13 4.41 -5.77 4.74
N VAL A 14 4.15 -6.01 3.46
CA VAL A 14 3.60 -7.28 2.97
C VAL A 14 4.69 -8.34 2.81
N TYR A 15 5.85 -7.96 2.26
CA TYR A 15 6.87 -8.94 1.84
C TYR A 15 8.13 -8.95 2.69
N ASP A 16 8.58 -7.80 3.18
CA ASP A 16 9.92 -7.65 3.77
C ASP A 16 9.88 -6.67 4.94
N GLN A 17 9.23 -7.07 6.04
CA GLN A 17 9.07 -6.18 7.20
C GLN A 17 10.39 -5.76 7.82
N GLU A 18 11.46 -6.53 7.63
CA GLU A 18 12.78 -6.16 8.12
C GLU A 18 13.37 -4.93 7.45
N LEU A 19 12.83 -4.54 6.29
CA LEU A 19 13.25 -3.30 5.62
C LEU A 19 12.61 -2.06 6.22
N LEU A 20 11.58 -2.23 7.06
CA LEU A 20 10.94 -1.13 7.76
C LEU A 20 11.75 -0.76 9.01
N SER A 21 11.78 0.53 9.34
CA SER A 21 12.36 0.94 10.62
C SER A 21 11.57 0.35 11.78
N ALA A 22 12.21 0.25 12.95
CA ALA A 22 11.51 -0.27 14.13
C ALA A 22 10.30 0.59 14.49
N ASN A 23 10.38 1.91 14.33
CA ASN A 23 9.28 2.81 14.62
C ASN A 23 8.10 2.59 13.68
N VAL A 24 8.36 2.44 12.38
CA VAL A 24 7.31 2.18 11.39
C VAL A 24 6.65 0.84 11.66
N ARG A 25 7.46 -0.19 11.95
CA ARG A 25 6.95 -1.53 12.23
C ARG A 25 6.03 -1.53 13.44
N GLN A 26 6.43 -0.85 14.51
CA GLN A 26 5.62 -0.71 15.72
C GLN A 26 4.31 0.03 15.44
N THR A 27 4.35 1.09 14.64
CA THR A 27 3.17 1.84 14.27
C THR A 27 2.17 0.97 13.50
N LEU A 28 2.66 0.13 12.59
CA LEU A 28 1.81 -0.77 11.82
C LEU A 28 1.15 -1.84 12.69
N GLU A 29 1.76 -2.22 13.80
CA GLU A 29 1.24 -3.23 14.69
C GLU A 29 0.22 -2.71 15.70
N LEU A 30 0.13 -1.38 15.89
CA LEU A 30 -0.79 -0.81 16.86
C LEU A 30 -2.21 -0.82 16.32
N SER A 31 -3.12 -1.46 17.07
CA SER A 31 -4.50 -1.67 16.62
C SER A 31 -5.36 -0.41 16.66
N ASP A 32 -4.92 0.64 17.36
CA ASP A 32 -5.66 1.91 17.45
C ASP A 32 -5.32 2.87 16.30
N HIS A 33 -4.45 2.46 15.38
CA HIS A 33 -4.14 3.22 14.18
C HIS A 33 -4.87 2.64 12.97
N GLU A 34 -5.34 3.51 12.09
CA GLU A 34 -5.90 3.12 10.80
C GLU A 34 -4.82 3.34 9.72
N MET A 35 -4.43 2.25 9.04
CA MET A 35 -3.50 2.32 7.92
C MET A 35 -4.30 2.36 6.64
N ILE A 36 -4.08 3.38 5.82
CA ILE A 36 -4.87 3.65 4.62
C ILE A 36 -3.99 3.46 3.40
N VAL A 37 -4.52 2.74 2.40
CA VAL A 37 -3.85 2.49 1.13
C VAL A 37 -4.68 3.10 0.01
N SER A 38 -4.05 3.94 -0.80
CA SER A 38 -4.72 4.67 -1.87
C SER A 38 -4.90 3.80 -3.12
N ALA A 39 -5.98 4.05 -3.86
CA ALA A 39 -6.19 3.45 -5.18
C ALA A 39 -5.04 3.81 -6.15
N ALA A 40 -4.39 4.96 -5.97
CA ALA A 40 -3.23 5.33 -6.77
C ALA A 40 -2.06 4.37 -6.56
N THR A 41 -1.90 3.86 -5.33
CA THR A 41 -0.88 2.85 -5.02
C THR A 41 -1.18 1.56 -5.77
N ALA A 42 -2.45 1.14 -5.84
CA ALA A 42 -2.84 -0.03 -6.61
C ALA A 42 -2.45 0.12 -8.09
N TRP A 43 -2.75 1.28 -8.66
CA TRP A 43 -2.41 1.57 -10.05
C TRP A 43 -0.90 1.53 -10.28
N GLU A 44 -0.14 2.13 -9.38
CA GLU A 44 1.31 2.15 -9.48
C GLU A 44 1.91 0.74 -9.43
N ILE A 45 1.45 -0.09 -8.48
CA ILE A 45 1.94 -1.45 -8.33
C ILE A 45 1.62 -2.29 -9.57
N ALA A 46 0.37 -2.21 -10.05
CA ALA A 46 -0.05 -2.96 -11.22
C ALA A 46 0.76 -2.54 -12.45
N THR A 47 0.97 -1.25 -12.64
CA THR A 47 1.72 -0.72 -13.78
C THR A 47 3.19 -1.15 -13.73
N LYS A 48 3.85 -0.98 -12.60
CA LYS A 48 5.25 -1.33 -12.46
C LYS A 48 5.48 -2.82 -12.55
N HIS A 49 4.56 -3.62 -12.00
CA HIS A 49 4.66 -5.07 -12.11
C HIS A 49 4.56 -5.51 -13.57
N ARG A 50 3.60 -4.95 -14.31
CA ARG A 50 3.43 -5.26 -15.74
C ARG A 50 4.67 -4.91 -16.54
N LEU A 51 5.38 -3.84 -16.15
CA LEU A 51 6.61 -3.41 -16.82
C LEU A 51 7.85 -4.19 -16.37
N GLY A 52 7.69 -5.19 -15.50
CA GLY A 52 8.78 -5.98 -15.00
C GLY A 52 9.64 -5.31 -13.93
N LYS A 53 9.17 -4.21 -13.36
CA LYS A 53 9.94 -3.44 -12.37
C LYS A 53 9.71 -3.89 -10.94
N LEU A 54 8.69 -4.73 -10.69
CA LEU A 54 8.39 -5.27 -9.37
C LEU A 54 8.11 -6.77 -9.46
N PRO A 55 9.11 -7.58 -9.86
CA PRO A 55 8.88 -9.01 -10.10
C PRO A 55 8.47 -9.77 -8.83
N GLY A 56 8.87 -9.29 -7.65
CA GLY A 56 8.51 -9.92 -6.38
C GLY A 56 7.13 -9.58 -5.87
N ALA A 57 6.38 -8.72 -6.54
CA ALA A 57 5.10 -8.21 -6.03
C ALA A 57 3.89 -8.79 -6.79
N ARG A 58 4.01 -10.01 -7.33
CA ARG A 58 2.96 -10.59 -8.17
C ARG A 58 1.62 -10.74 -7.43
N ILE A 59 1.65 -11.28 -6.22
CA ILE A 59 0.41 -11.52 -5.47
C ILE A 59 -0.26 -10.19 -5.13
N LEU A 60 0.51 -9.21 -4.72
CA LEU A 60 -0.02 -7.88 -4.42
C LEU A 60 -0.58 -7.21 -5.69
N ALA A 61 0.06 -7.40 -6.84
CA ALA A 61 -0.42 -6.84 -8.10
C ALA A 61 -1.70 -7.51 -8.60
N GLU A 62 -1.81 -8.83 -8.43
CA GLU A 62 -2.93 -9.61 -8.97
C GLU A 62 -4.14 -9.64 -8.04
N ASP A 63 -3.92 -9.50 -6.73
CA ASP A 63 -4.98 -9.64 -5.73
C ASP A 63 -4.90 -8.54 -4.67
N PHE A 64 -4.75 -7.32 -5.14
CA PHE A 64 -4.45 -6.16 -4.30
C PHE A 64 -5.47 -5.95 -3.18
N VAL A 65 -6.76 -5.95 -3.54
CA VAL A 65 -7.83 -5.66 -2.57
C VAL A 65 -7.83 -6.68 -1.45
N SER A 66 -7.70 -7.97 -1.80
CA SER A 66 -7.71 -9.05 -0.83
C SER A 66 -6.50 -8.97 0.11
N VAL A 67 -5.30 -8.74 -0.44
CA VAL A 67 -4.08 -8.65 0.36
C VAL A 67 -4.15 -7.48 1.34
N VAL A 68 -4.58 -6.31 0.84
CA VAL A 68 -4.65 -5.09 1.67
C VAL A 68 -5.68 -5.25 2.78
N THR A 69 -6.87 -5.76 2.47
CA THR A 69 -7.92 -5.91 3.47
C THR A 69 -7.59 -7.01 4.48
N GLN A 70 -6.97 -8.10 4.05
CA GLN A 70 -6.55 -9.17 4.97
C GLN A 70 -5.41 -8.70 5.88
N SER A 71 -4.62 -7.73 5.45
CA SER A 71 -3.58 -7.13 6.29
C SER A 71 -4.17 -6.17 7.33
N GLY A 72 -5.47 -5.89 7.28
CA GLY A 72 -6.12 -4.99 8.21
C GLY A 72 -6.05 -3.52 7.79
N TYR A 73 -5.68 -3.24 6.54
CA TYR A 73 -5.57 -1.88 6.03
C TYR A 73 -6.86 -1.46 5.33
N SER A 74 -7.12 -0.16 5.32
CA SER A 74 -8.29 0.43 4.67
C SER A 74 -7.92 0.92 3.27
N LEU A 75 -8.88 0.85 2.34
CA LEU A 75 -8.69 1.34 0.98
C LEU A 75 -9.29 2.73 0.85
N LEU A 76 -8.55 3.62 0.17
CA LEU A 76 -9.01 4.97 -0.12
C LEU A 76 -9.19 5.10 -1.64
N SER A 77 -10.44 5.29 -2.07
CA SER A 77 -10.75 5.55 -3.47
C SER A 77 -10.37 6.97 -3.84
N ILE A 78 -9.97 7.15 -5.11
CA ILE A 78 -9.64 8.47 -5.64
C ILE A 78 -10.70 8.84 -6.65
N SER A 79 -11.38 9.97 -6.41
CA SER A 79 -12.35 10.51 -7.36
C SER A 79 -11.64 11.21 -8.50
N PRO A 80 -12.32 11.42 -9.65
CA PRO A 80 -11.75 12.22 -10.73
C PRO A 80 -11.36 13.63 -10.28
N GLU A 81 -12.14 14.23 -9.41
CA GLU A 81 -11.84 15.56 -8.87
C GLU A 81 -10.54 15.55 -8.08
N HIS A 82 -10.32 14.52 -7.26
CA HIS A 82 -9.07 14.40 -6.49
C HIS A 82 -7.88 14.19 -7.41
N ALA A 83 -8.05 13.38 -8.47
CA ALA A 83 -6.97 13.12 -9.40
C ALA A 83 -6.56 14.37 -10.17
N LEU A 84 -7.51 15.28 -10.44
CA LEU A 84 -7.23 16.52 -11.15
C LEU A 84 -6.52 17.57 -10.28
N LEU A 85 -6.49 17.37 -8.96
CA LEU A 85 -5.76 18.26 -8.05
C LEU A 85 -4.27 17.94 -7.99
N VAL A 86 -3.84 16.83 -8.56
CA VAL A 86 -2.42 16.47 -8.60
C VAL A 86 -1.71 17.28 -9.65
N GLU A 87 -0.65 17.98 -9.26
CA GLU A 87 0.13 18.82 -10.16
C GLU A 87 1.42 18.14 -10.59
#